data_fac2d649700c0db20c7afcc678579448
#
_entry.id   fac2d649700c0db20c7afcc678579448
#
_cell.length_a   1.000
_cell.length_b   1.000
_cell.length_c   1.000
_cell.angle_alpha   90.00
_cell.angle_beta   90.00
_cell.angle_gamma   90.00
#
_symmetry.space_group_name_H-M   'P 1'
#
loop_
_entity.id
_entity.type
_entity.pdbx_description
1 polymer ?
#
loop_
_entity_poly.entity_id
_entity_poly.type
_entity_poly.pdbx_seq_one_letter_code
_entity_poly.pdbx_strand_id
1 'polypeptide(L)'
;MSSYLVINDKPYEGEFSSEPYDFGFELDSFQKHAITAIKNNENVLVTAHTGSGKPVPAIFGIAHSLQANKKIIYTSPIKSLSNQKLFELKQKFPDIGILTGDIKFNPDAQCVIMTTEILRNILYQKESQHINIDEVDKVIFDEVHYINDPDRGKVWEECMILMPPRITLIMLSAT
;
A
#
# COMPACT_ATOMS: atom_id res chain seq x y z
N MET A 1 19.51 -14.36 -3.89
CA MET A 1 18.30 -15.18 -4.12
C MET A 1 17.65 -14.70 -5.40
N SER A 2 17.39 -15.60 -6.33
CA SER A 2 16.69 -15.27 -7.58
C SER A 2 15.26 -14.89 -7.23
N SER A 3 14.88 -13.64 -7.49
CA SER A 3 13.48 -13.21 -7.36
C SER A 3 12.71 -13.75 -8.57
N TYR A 4 11.85 -14.71 -8.35
CA TYR A 4 10.96 -15.20 -9.40
C TYR A 4 9.72 -14.33 -9.47
N LEU A 5 9.39 -13.83 -10.66
CA LEU A 5 8.08 -13.25 -10.93
C LEU A 5 7.08 -14.40 -11.08
N VAL A 6 6.06 -14.39 -10.22
CA VAL A 6 4.94 -15.34 -10.30
C VAL A 6 3.71 -14.57 -10.81
N ILE A 7 3.11 -15.05 -11.88
CA ILE A 7 1.88 -14.51 -12.44
C ILE A 7 0.73 -15.45 -12.05
N ASN A 8 -0.22 -14.91 -11.27
CA ASN A 8 -1.39 -15.62 -10.79
C ASN A 8 -2.64 -15.18 -11.58
N ASP A 9 -2.90 -15.82 -12.69
CA ASP A 9 -4.07 -15.63 -13.56
C ASP A 9 -5.09 -16.79 -13.45
N LYS A 10 -4.81 -17.76 -12.56
CA LYS A 10 -5.63 -18.96 -12.37
C LYS A 10 -6.58 -18.82 -11.19
N PRO A 11 -7.66 -19.63 -11.15
CA PRO A 11 -8.49 -19.74 -9.95
C PRO A 11 -7.67 -20.05 -8.71
N TYR A 12 -8.04 -19.45 -7.59
CA TYR A 12 -7.40 -19.76 -6.31
C TYR A 12 -7.85 -21.14 -5.83
N GLU A 13 -6.91 -21.98 -5.47
CA GLU A 13 -7.15 -23.33 -4.97
C GLU A 13 -6.68 -23.46 -3.52
N GLY A 14 -7.44 -24.19 -2.71
CA GLY A 14 -7.13 -24.46 -1.32
C GLY A 14 -7.96 -23.66 -0.31
N GLU A 15 -7.67 -23.89 0.96
CA GLU A 15 -8.30 -23.16 2.06
C GLU A 15 -7.79 -21.71 2.09
N PHE A 16 -8.70 -20.79 2.37
CA PHE A 16 -8.42 -19.36 2.43
C PHE A 16 -9.02 -18.73 3.67
N SER A 17 -8.29 -17.82 4.29
CA SER A 17 -8.76 -16.95 5.34
C SER A 17 -8.31 -15.53 5.09
N SER A 18 -9.18 -14.56 5.26
CA SER A 18 -8.87 -13.13 5.20
C SER A 18 -8.55 -12.51 6.57
N GLU A 19 -8.44 -13.32 7.64
CA GLU A 19 -8.01 -12.77 8.92
C GLU A 19 -6.70 -11.99 8.80
N PRO A 20 -6.62 -10.81 9.42
CA PRO A 20 -7.46 -10.28 10.49
C PRO A 20 -8.64 -9.40 10.03
N TYR A 21 -9.00 -9.37 8.77
CA TYR A 21 -10.08 -8.50 8.27
C TYR A 21 -11.20 -9.29 7.63
N ASP A 22 -12.43 -9.12 8.12
CA ASP A 22 -13.63 -9.67 7.50
C ASP A 22 -14.20 -8.67 6.48
N PHE A 23 -14.20 -9.05 5.22
CA PHE A 23 -14.75 -8.24 4.14
C PHE A 23 -16.28 -8.31 4.04
N GLY A 24 -16.92 -9.32 4.64
CA GLY A 24 -18.37 -9.51 4.59
C GLY A 24 -18.91 -9.96 3.21
N PHE A 25 -18.03 -10.31 2.27
CA PHE A 25 -18.38 -10.84 0.95
C PHE A 25 -17.31 -11.84 0.47
N GLU A 26 -17.68 -12.65 -0.52
CA GLU A 26 -16.74 -13.60 -1.12
C GLU A 26 -15.71 -12.88 -1.97
N LEU A 27 -14.44 -13.21 -1.75
CA LEU A 27 -13.32 -12.62 -2.49
C LEU A 27 -13.06 -13.36 -3.80
N ASP A 28 -12.70 -12.59 -4.82
CA ASP A 28 -12.24 -13.13 -6.10
C ASP A 28 -10.87 -13.81 -6.00
N SER A 29 -10.56 -14.69 -6.95
CA SER A 29 -9.28 -15.41 -6.98
C SER A 29 -8.07 -14.49 -6.92
N PHE A 30 -8.05 -13.38 -7.68
CA PHE A 30 -6.92 -12.45 -7.66
C PHE A 30 -6.74 -11.78 -6.29
N GLN A 31 -7.83 -11.49 -5.58
CA GLN A 31 -7.79 -10.93 -4.23
C GLN A 31 -7.22 -11.95 -3.23
N LYS A 32 -7.64 -13.21 -3.33
CA LYS A 32 -7.12 -14.30 -2.50
C LYS A 32 -5.63 -14.53 -2.74
N HIS A 33 -5.17 -14.53 -3.98
CA HIS A 33 -3.74 -14.62 -4.33
C HIS A 33 -2.94 -13.45 -3.75
N ALA A 34 -3.44 -12.22 -3.93
CA ALA A 34 -2.78 -11.03 -3.41
C ALA A 34 -2.67 -11.04 -1.87
N ILE A 35 -3.74 -11.40 -1.18
CA ILE A 35 -3.76 -11.52 0.29
C ILE A 35 -2.76 -12.59 0.77
N THR A 36 -2.71 -13.73 0.10
CA THR A 36 -1.76 -14.79 0.42
C THR A 36 -0.30 -14.33 0.28
N ALA A 37 0.02 -13.62 -0.81
CA ALA A 37 1.35 -13.04 -1.00
C ALA A 37 1.69 -12.02 0.11
N ILE A 38 0.74 -11.14 0.47
CA ILE A 38 0.93 -10.16 1.55
C ILE A 38 1.19 -10.84 2.90
N LYS A 39 0.47 -11.92 3.22
CA LYS A 39 0.71 -12.72 4.44
C LYS A 39 2.12 -13.31 4.49
N ASN A 40 2.65 -13.69 3.34
CA ASN A 40 4.01 -14.23 3.19
C ASN A 40 5.09 -13.14 3.12
N ASN A 41 4.73 -11.85 3.27
CA ASN A 41 5.61 -10.70 3.09
C ASN A 41 6.25 -10.65 1.69
N GLU A 42 5.51 -11.06 0.68
CA GLU A 42 5.89 -10.99 -0.72
C GLU A 42 5.35 -9.70 -1.35
N ASN A 43 6.12 -9.08 -2.23
CA ASN A 43 5.66 -7.93 -2.99
C ASN A 43 4.57 -8.36 -3.96
N VAL A 44 3.54 -7.54 -4.10
CA VAL A 44 2.41 -7.82 -4.98
C VAL A 44 2.09 -6.64 -5.87
N LEU A 45 1.86 -6.92 -7.14
CA LEU A 45 1.29 -5.97 -8.11
C LEU A 45 -0.09 -6.48 -8.53
N VAL A 46 -1.11 -5.70 -8.23
CA VAL A 46 -2.49 -5.98 -8.63
C VAL A 46 -2.85 -5.09 -9.82
N THR A 47 -3.07 -5.71 -10.96
CA THR A 47 -3.57 -5.05 -12.16
C THR A 47 -5.01 -5.46 -12.40
N ALA A 48 -5.93 -4.52 -12.29
CA ALA A 48 -7.35 -4.79 -12.50
C ALA A 48 -8.08 -3.48 -12.84
N HIS A 49 -9.10 -3.57 -13.67
CA HIS A 49 -9.86 -2.39 -14.07
C HIS A 49 -10.61 -1.75 -12.88
N THR A 50 -11.00 -0.49 -13.05
CA THR A 50 -11.76 0.25 -12.04
C THR A 50 -13.06 -0.47 -11.70
N GLY A 51 -13.38 -0.57 -10.40
CA GLY A 51 -14.57 -1.26 -9.92
C GLY A 51 -14.40 -2.78 -9.68
N SER A 52 -13.23 -3.35 -9.96
CA SER A 52 -12.96 -4.80 -9.80
C SER A 52 -12.56 -5.24 -8.39
N GLY A 53 -12.61 -4.33 -7.39
CA GLY A 53 -12.22 -4.68 -6.02
C GLY A 53 -10.70 -4.62 -5.72
N LYS A 54 -9.92 -3.89 -6.51
CA LYS A 54 -8.48 -3.60 -6.25
C LYS A 54 -8.16 -3.10 -4.85
N PRO A 55 -9.01 -2.30 -4.17
CA PRO A 55 -8.71 -1.85 -2.81
C PRO A 55 -8.60 -2.96 -1.77
N VAL A 56 -9.16 -4.14 -2.01
CA VAL A 56 -9.17 -5.26 -1.06
C VAL A 56 -7.77 -5.65 -0.58
N PRO A 57 -6.77 -5.88 -1.43
CA PRO A 57 -5.41 -6.20 -0.97
C PRO A 57 -4.78 -5.08 -0.13
N ALA A 58 -5.03 -3.82 -0.46
CA ALA A 58 -4.54 -2.69 0.34
C ALA A 58 -5.20 -2.63 1.73
N ILE A 59 -6.52 -2.80 1.80
CA ILE A 59 -7.27 -2.87 3.07
C ILE A 59 -6.75 -4.02 3.92
N PHE A 60 -6.55 -5.19 3.33
CA PHE A 60 -5.96 -6.32 4.03
C PHE A 60 -4.55 -6.01 4.56
N GLY A 61 -3.69 -5.40 3.74
CA GLY A 61 -2.34 -4.99 4.14
C GLY A 61 -2.35 -4.06 5.34
N ILE A 62 -3.28 -3.09 5.38
CA ILE A 62 -3.46 -2.19 6.52
C ILE A 62 -3.87 -3.00 7.76
N ALA A 63 -4.93 -3.79 7.69
CA ALA A 63 -5.42 -4.58 8.81
C ALA A 63 -4.33 -5.52 9.37
N HIS A 64 -3.59 -6.17 8.49
CA HIS A 64 -2.50 -7.09 8.85
C HIS A 64 -1.35 -6.37 9.57
N SER A 65 -0.94 -5.19 9.11
CA SER A 65 0.10 -4.40 9.78
C SER A 65 -0.37 -3.82 11.12
N LEU A 66 -1.61 -3.32 11.20
CA LEU A 66 -2.18 -2.80 12.44
C LEU A 66 -2.31 -3.89 13.51
N GLN A 67 -2.76 -5.09 13.14
CA GLN A 67 -2.84 -6.22 14.08
C GLN A 67 -1.47 -6.60 14.62
N ALA A 68 -0.44 -6.54 13.80
CA ALA A 68 0.94 -6.81 14.20
C ALA A 68 1.62 -5.64 14.93
N ASN A 69 0.90 -4.57 15.19
CA ASN A 69 1.40 -3.31 15.78
C ASN A 69 2.57 -2.71 14.97
N LYS A 70 2.47 -2.77 13.64
CA LYS A 70 3.45 -2.27 12.68
C LYS A 70 2.94 -1.03 11.95
N LYS A 71 3.86 -0.18 11.49
CA LYS A 71 3.51 0.98 10.64
C LYS A 71 3.36 0.57 9.19
N ILE A 72 2.39 1.20 8.52
CA ILE A 72 2.17 1.07 7.08
C ILE A 72 1.98 2.45 6.45
N ILE A 73 2.55 2.65 5.28
CA ILE A 73 2.40 3.88 4.50
C ILE A 73 1.47 3.59 3.32
N TYR A 74 0.50 4.48 3.10
CA TYR A 74 -0.36 4.48 1.92
C TYR A 74 -0.01 5.67 1.04
N THR A 75 0.50 5.43 -0.17
CA THR A 75 0.82 6.53 -1.10
C THR A 75 -0.20 6.66 -2.21
N SER A 76 -0.48 7.90 -2.57
CA SER A 76 -1.23 8.23 -3.77
C SER A 76 -0.49 9.29 -4.61
N PRO A 77 -0.73 9.35 -5.92
CA PRO A 77 0.05 10.24 -6.80
C PRO A 77 -0.31 11.71 -6.64
N ILE A 78 -1.49 12.03 -6.13
CA ILE A 78 -1.98 13.42 -6.02
C ILE A 78 -2.72 13.65 -4.69
N LYS A 79 -2.66 14.89 -4.20
CA LYS A 79 -3.23 15.31 -2.91
C LYS A 79 -4.75 15.08 -2.79
N SER A 80 -5.51 15.32 -3.86
CA SER A 80 -6.96 15.12 -3.84
C SER A 80 -7.35 13.67 -3.59
N LEU A 81 -6.62 12.72 -4.19
CA LEU A 81 -6.82 11.28 -3.94
C LEU A 81 -6.43 10.91 -2.51
N SER A 82 -5.39 11.54 -1.95
CA SER A 82 -5.00 11.32 -0.54
C SER A 82 -6.12 11.72 0.42
N ASN A 83 -6.80 12.85 0.20
CA ASN A 83 -7.91 13.29 1.03
C ASN A 83 -9.11 12.37 0.95
N GLN A 84 -9.47 11.94 -0.26
CA GLN A 84 -10.55 10.96 -0.47
C GLN A 84 -10.23 9.65 0.27
N LYS A 85 -9.00 9.19 0.14
CA LYS A 85 -8.56 7.95 0.78
C LYS A 85 -8.55 8.05 2.30
N LEU A 86 -8.19 9.19 2.86
CA LEU A 86 -8.29 9.45 4.30
C LEU A 86 -9.74 9.25 4.79
N PHE A 87 -10.70 9.83 4.10
CA PHE A 87 -12.12 9.70 4.46
C PHE A 87 -12.58 8.23 4.41
N GLU A 88 -12.25 7.52 3.36
CA GLU A 88 -12.60 6.10 3.17
C GLU A 88 -11.97 5.20 4.25
N LEU A 89 -10.68 5.37 4.54
CA LEU A 89 -9.96 4.51 5.48
C LEU A 89 -10.31 4.80 6.94
N LYS A 90 -10.63 6.05 7.29
CA LYS A 90 -11.10 6.39 8.64
C LYS A 90 -12.42 5.75 9.02
N GLN A 91 -13.24 5.36 8.05
CA GLN A 91 -14.47 4.61 8.31
C GLN A 91 -14.20 3.14 8.68
N LYS A 92 -13.03 2.62 8.32
CA LYS A 92 -12.66 1.20 8.49
C LYS A 92 -11.65 0.97 9.61
N PHE A 93 -10.80 1.94 9.87
CA PHE A 93 -9.69 1.83 10.81
C PHE A 93 -9.62 3.02 11.76
N PRO A 94 -9.33 2.80 13.06
CA PRO A 94 -9.32 3.87 14.06
C PRO A 94 -8.09 4.76 13.98
N ASP A 95 -6.94 4.24 13.56
CA ASP A 95 -5.64 4.92 13.62
C ASP A 95 -5.08 5.21 12.22
N ILE A 96 -5.67 6.21 11.57
CA ILE A 96 -5.28 6.68 10.24
C ILE A 96 -4.84 8.14 10.30
N GLY A 97 -3.73 8.45 9.67
CA GLY A 97 -3.20 9.79 9.51
C GLY A 97 -2.99 10.18 8.06
N ILE A 98 -2.71 11.46 7.82
CA ILE A 98 -2.33 11.99 6.51
C ILE A 98 -1.20 13.00 6.66
N LEU A 99 -0.25 12.92 5.75
CA LEU A 99 0.87 13.84 5.61
C LEU A 99 1.05 14.22 4.14
N THR A 100 0.69 15.44 3.81
CA THR A 100 0.92 16.03 2.47
C THR A 100 1.62 17.37 2.63
N GLY A 101 1.96 18.05 1.52
CA GLY A 101 2.56 19.37 1.59
C GLY A 101 1.71 20.41 2.31
N ASP A 102 0.37 20.24 2.33
CA ASP A 102 -0.57 21.24 2.85
C ASP A 102 -1.32 20.77 4.10
N ILE A 103 -1.41 19.45 4.31
CA ILE A 103 -2.23 18.86 5.37
C ILE A 103 -1.39 17.93 6.22
N LYS A 104 -1.50 18.11 7.52
CA LYS A 104 -0.91 17.26 8.53
C LYS A 104 -1.98 16.94 9.58
N PHE A 105 -2.42 15.69 9.61
CA PHE A 105 -3.38 15.20 10.60
C PHE A 105 -2.93 13.82 11.07
N ASN A 106 -2.84 13.62 12.38
CA ASN A 106 -2.40 12.38 13.02
C ASN A 106 -1.17 11.71 12.32
N PRO A 107 -0.06 12.43 12.12
CA PRO A 107 1.06 11.96 11.33
C PRO A 107 1.84 10.81 11.98
N ASP A 108 1.62 10.57 13.27
CA ASP A 108 2.24 9.50 14.05
C ASP A 108 1.40 8.20 14.03
N ALA A 109 0.24 8.20 13.34
CA ALA A 109 -0.64 7.05 13.20
C ALA A 109 0.09 5.80 12.69
N GLN A 110 -0.44 4.62 12.97
CA GLN A 110 0.10 3.38 12.43
C GLN A 110 -0.06 3.28 10.90
N CYS A 111 -1.15 3.83 10.34
CA CYS A 111 -1.31 3.98 8.90
C CYS A 111 -1.31 5.46 8.52
N VAL A 112 -0.32 5.88 7.75
CA VAL A 112 -0.20 7.26 7.28
C VAL A 112 -0.34 7.32 5.76
N ILE A 113 -1.29 8.13 5.30
CA ILE A 113 -1.50 8.43 3.89
C ILE A 113 -0.58 9.60 3.52
N MET A 114 0.09 9.51 2.38
CA MET A 114 0.93 10.59 1.86
C MET A 114 1.01 10.57 0.34
N THR A 115 1.52 11.66 -0.23
CA THR A 115 1.89 11.65 -1.65
C THR A 115 3.24 10.96 -1.85
N THR A 116 3.49 10.52 -3.07
CA THR A 116 4.75 9.83 -3.43
C THR A 116 5.97 10.71 -3.22
N GLU A 117 5.85 12.03 -3.42
CA GLU A 117 6.91 13.00 -3.18
C GLU A 117 7.31 13.07 -1.68
N ILE A 118 6.33 13.00 -0.80
CA ILE A 118 6.59 12.98 0.66
C ILE A 118 7.34 11.68 1.04
N LEU A 119 6.88 10.55 0.53
CA LEU A 119 7.57 9.27 0.76
C LEU A 119 9.03 9.33 0.25
N ARG A 120 9.26 9.82 -0.96
CA ARG A 120 10.61 10.00 -1.49
C ARG A 120 11.51 10.82 -0.55
N ASN A 121 10.99 11.95 -0.05
CA ASN A 121 11.74 12.80 0.87
C ASN A 121 12.10 12.06 2.17
N ILE A 122 11.18 11.27 2.71
CA ILE A 122 11.43 10.44 3.90
C ILE A 122 12.52 9.41 3.60
N LEU A 123 12.47 8.74 2.45
CA LEU A 123 13.48 7.76 2.05
C LEU A 123 14.89 8.36 1.89
N TYR A 124 15.00 9.58 1.38
CA TYR A 124 16.28 10.30 1.30
C TYR A 124 16.84 10.68 2.65
N GLN A 125 15.98 11.10 3.59
CA GLN A 125 16.40 11.59 4.91
C GLN A 125 16.54 10.46 5.95
N LYS A 126 16.03 9.25 5.64
CA LYS A 126 15.87 8.08 6.52
C LYS A 126 15.01 8.32 7.75
N GLU A 127 15.00 9.52 8.28
CA GLU A 127 14.15 9.94 9.40
C GLU A 127 13.43 11.24 9.04
N SER A 128 12.14 11.29 9.29
CA SER A 128 11.35 12.53 9.36
C SER A 128 10.94 12.78 10.81
N GLN A 129 10.39 13.95 11.09
CA GLN A 129 9.89 14.27 12.44
C GLN A 129 8.81 13.29 12.95
N HIS A 130 8.13 12.56 12.02
CA HIS A 130 6.96 11.75 12.33
C HIS A 130 7.09 10.29 11.92
N ILE A 131 7.95 9.99 10.96
CA ILE A 131 8.05 8.65 10.38
C ILE A 131 9.51 8.25 10.33
N ASN A 132 9.81 7.18 11.07
CA ASN A 132 11.05 6.44 10.92
C ASN A 132 10.79 5.28 9.94
N ILE A 133 11.47 5.28 8.80
CA ILE A 133 11.28 4.26 7.77
C ILE A 133 11.61 2.85 8.31
N ASP A 134 12.44 2.74 9.33
CA ASP A 134 12.80 1.46 9.92
C ASP A 134 11.66 0.79 10.71
N GLU A 135 10.63 1.56 11.09
CA GLU A 135 9.41 1.04 11.72
C GLU A 135 8.33 0.62 10.71
N VAL A 136 8.51 0.94 9.44
CA VAL A 136 7.54 0.67 8.39
C VAL A 136 7.66 -0.78 7.92
N ASP A 137 6.54 -1.48 7.92
CA ASP A 137 6.40 -2.88 7.53
C ASP A 137 6.01 -3.03 6.06
N LYS A 138 5.08 -2.20 5.61
CA LYS A 138 4.55 -2.23 4.25
C LYS A 138 4.38 -0.84 3.68
N VAL A 139 4.46 -0.74 2.36
CA VAL A 139 4.11 0.47 1.61
C VAL A 139 3.11 0.10 0.52
N ILE A 140 1.98 0.80 0.51
CA ILE A 140 0.98 0.70 -0.55
C ILE A 140 1.25 1.81 -1.57
N PHE A 141 1.43 1.42 -2.82
CA PHE A 141 1.49 2.32 -3.95
C PHE A 141 0.18 2.23 -4.73
N ASP A 142 -0.70 3.19 -4.53
CA ASP A 142 -1.93 3.30 -5.29
C ASP A 142 -1.70 4.00 -6.63
N GLU A 143 -2.47 3.62 -7.64
CA GLU A 143 -2.39 4.19 -8.99
C GLU A 143 -0.98 4.13 -9.61
N VAL A 144 -0.32 2.97 -9.51
CA VAL A 144 1.07 2.76 -10.00
C VAL A 144 1.25 3.13 -11.47
N HIS A 145 0.19 3.08 -12.28
CA HIS A 145 0.26 3.48 -13.69
C HIS A 145 0.70 4.94 -13.91
N TYR A 146 0.64 5.81 -12.89
CA TYR A 146 1.25 7.15 -12.93
C TYR A 146 2.79 7.12 -13.04
N ILE A 147 3.44 5.96 -12.91
CA ILE A 147 4.88 5.83 -13.20
C ILE A 147 5.22 6.21 -14.64
N ASN A 148 4.26 6.09 -15.56
CA ASN A 148 4.40 6.49 -16.96
C ASN A 148 4.18 7.99 -17.20
N ASP A 149 3.80 8.76 -16.16
CA ASP A 149 3.69 10.21 -16.26
C ASP A 149 5.08 10.85 -16.38
N PRO A 150 5.33 11.70 -17.40
CA PRO A 150 6.64 12.29 -17.64
C PRO A 150 7.19 13.11 -16.47
N ASP A 151 6.30 13.75 -15.71
CA ASP A 151 6.69 14.64 -14.62
C ASP A 151 6.80 13.91 -13.28
N ARG A 152 6.03 12.84 -13.08
CA ARG A 152 5.88 12.12 -11.80
C ARG A 152 6.57 10.77 -11.77
N GLY A 153 6.79 10.14 -12.91
CA GLY A 153 7.38 8.81 -13.01
C GLY A 153 8.73 8.68 -12.33
N LYS A 154 9.55 9.71 -12.43
CA LYS A 154 10.86 9.77 -11.77
C LYS A 154 10.78 9.66 -10.25
N VAL A 155 9.76 10.26 -9.63
CA VAL A 155 9.55 10.17 -8.17
C VAL A 155 9.26 8.73 -7.75
N TRP A 156 8.47 8.00 -8.54
CA TRP A 156 8.17 6.59 -8.33
C TRP A 156 9.42 5.71 -8.43
N GLU A 157 10.23 5.92 -9.47
CA GLU A 157 11.48 5.19 -9.65
C GLU A 157 12.44 5.42 -8.48
N GLU A 158 12.60 6.66 -8.04
CA GLU A 158 13.41 7.00 -6.89
C GLU A 158 12.92 6.30 -5.61
N CYS A 159 11.61 6.28 -5.35
CA CYS A 159 11.03 5.55 -4.23
C CYS A 159 11.36 4.06 -4.30
N MET A 160 11.21 3.44 -5.47
CA MET A 160 11.49 2.01 -5.65
C MET A 160 12.97 1.67 -5.41
N ILE A 161 13.89 2.52 -5.90
CA ILE A 161 15.34 2.33 -5.75
C ILE A 161 15.77 2.48 -4.27
N LEU A 162 15.18 3.46 -3.58
CA LEU A 162 15.53 3.79 -2.19
C LEU A 162 14.81 2.91 -1.15
N MET A 163 13.81 2.13 -1.57
CA MET A 163 13.00 1.34 -0.66
C MET A 163 13.83 0.24 0.02
N PRO A 164 13.82 0.16 1.36
CA PRO A 164 14.47 -0.95 2.05
C PRO A 164 13.89 -2.31 1.64
N PRO A 165 14.74 -3.32 1.32
CA PRO A 165 14.25 -4.62 0.81
C PRO A 165 13.34 -5.39 1.77
N ARG A 166 13.38 -5.07 3.06
CA ARG A 166 12.53 -5.69 4.10
C ARG A 166 11.07 -5.20 4.06
N ILE A 167 10.80 -4.09 3.36
CA ILE A 167 9.45 -3.53 3.28
C ILE A 167 8.68 -4.23 2.17
N THR A 168 7.52 -4.77 2.51
CA THR A 168 6.62 -5.39 1.54
C THR A 168 5.86 -4.32 0.75
N LEU A 169 5.90 -4.43 -0.58
CA LEU A 169 5.24 -3.49 -1.48
C LEU A 169 3.90 -4.06 -1.95
N ILE A 170 2.84 -3.27 -1.80
CA ILE A 170 1.51 -3.55 -2.33
C ILE A 170 1.21 -2.49 -3.39
N MET A 171 1.26 -2.89 -4.65
CA MET A 171 1.13 -1.98 -5.79
C MET A 171 -0.21 -2.22 -6.47
N LEU A 172 -0.98 -1.15 -6.68
CA LEU A 172 -2.30 -1.20 -7.32
C LEU A 172 -2.27 -0.39 -8.61
N SER A 173 -2.68 -1.00 -9.71
CA SER A 173 -2.74 -0.36 -11.02
C SER A 173 -4.11 -0.56 -11.69
N ALA A 174 -4.60 0.46 -12.37
CA ALA A 174 -5.83 0.37 -13.16
C ALA A 174 -5.63 -0.33 -14.52
N THR A 175 -4.40 -0.54 -14.90
CA THR A 175 -4.03 -1.15 -16.20
C THR A 175 -2.88 -2.10 -16.06
#